data_fa31224b72beec04c1009e14c0222d01
#
_entry.id   fa31224b72beec04c1009e14c0222d01
#
_cell.length_a   1.000
_cell.length_b   1.000
_cell.length_c   1.000
_cell.angle_alpha   90.00
_cell.angle_beta   90.00
_cell.angle_gamma   90.00
#
_symmetry.space_group_name_H-M   'P 1'
#
loop_
_entity.id
_entity.type
_entity.pdbx_description
1 polymer ?
#
loop_
_entity_poly.entity_id
_entity_poly.type
_entity_poly.pdbx_seq_one_letter_code
_entity_poly.pdbx_strand_id
1 'polypeptide(L)'
;MTGKQNSKGFILVFLGMLSAFGPFVMDMYLPTLPAMSDFFQTTSSKVQLGLTTSMVGLAIGQLVFGPLSDKYGRRSPLLAAMGLFLISTVGCIFSRDISQFVLWRFVQGVAGAGGVVISRSIAADKYSAHELAGMLATIGAVNGIATVVAPIGGGALADFGGWHGIFWFLFALGVLLVIGSVRFKESLPIGQRQNIRCVDMYHRFGAVLRNRQYVRYILQYGFTMGVLFTNIASAPFIMQQHYGLSPMLFSVCFGVNAVAMVISSALSVRCSTMEHALHIGNHRSEERRVGK
;
A
#
# COMPACT_ATOMS: atom_id res chain seq x y z
N MET A 1 16.82 17.36 27.17
CA MET A 1 16.96 15.89 27.32
C MET A 1 17.00 15.27 25.93
N THR A 2 18.20 15.02 25.41
CA THR A 2 18.42 14.38 24.10
C THR A 2 18.16 12.88 24.26
N GLY A 3 16.89 12.46 24.17
CA GLY A 3 16.55 11.05 24.15
C GLY A 3 17.20 10.37 22.94
N LYS A 4 17.98 9.31 23.18
CA LYS A 4 18.60 8.47 22.13
C LYS A 4 17.63 8.28 20.98
N GLN A 5 17.90 8.83 19.79
CA GLN A 5 17.09 8.65 18.60
C GLN A 5 17.14 7.17 18.15
N ASN A 6 16.09 6.73 17.43
CA ASN A 6 16.14 5.39 16.82
C ASN A 6 17.29 5.33 15.80
N SER A 7 17.98 4.18 15.72
CA SER A 7 19.06 4.01 14.74
C SER A 7 18.54 4.14 13.30
N LYS A 8 19.37 4.65 12.38
CA LYS A 8 19.01 4.78 10.96
C LYS A 8 18.56 3.44 10.37
N GLY A 9 19.23 2.34 10.72
CA GLY A 9 18.89 1.00 10.26
C GLY A 9 17.51 0.53 10.75
N PHE A 10 17.17 0.76 12.04
CA PHE A 10 15.84 0.45 12.56
C PHE A 10 14.74 1.20 11.78
N ILE A 11 14.95 2.51 11.55
CA ILE A 11 13.98 3.33 10.83
C ILE A 11 13.79 2.83 9.40
N LEU A 12 14.88 2.53 8.68
CA LEU A 12 14.82 2.03 7.31
C LEU A 12 14.01 0.74 7.22
N VAL A 13 14.34 -0.25 8.06
CA VAL A 13 13.63 -1.54 8.09
C VAL A 13 12.17 -1.36 8.50
N PHE A 14 11.93 -0.57 9.54
CA PHE A 14 10.58 -0.35 10.05
C PHE A 14 9.66 0.36 9.03
N LEU A 15 10.16 1.42 8.39
CA LEU A 15 9.39 2.11 7.35
C LEU A 15 9.19 1.24 6.11
N GLY A 16 10.19 0.46 5.73
CA GLY A 16 10.08 -0.53 4.67
C GLY A 16 8.98 -1.57 4.97
N MET A 17 8.97 -2.13 6.18
CA MET A 17 7.94 -3.09 6.60
C MET A 17 6.54 -2.46 6.64
N LEU A 18 6.40 -1.24 7.16
CA LEU A 18 5.13 -0.51 7.16
C LEU A 18 4.62 -0.23 5.75
N SER A 19 5.51 0.06 4.80
CA SER A 19 5.13 0.27 3.40
C SER A 19 4.75 -1.04 2.70
N ALA A 20 5.52 -2.10 2.90
CA ALA A 20 5.26 -3.43 2.35
C ALA A 20 3.96 -4.04 2.87
N PHE A 21 3.46 -3.56 3.99
CA PHE A 21 2.26 -4.05 4.64
C PHE A 21 1.02 -3.96 3.74
N GLY A 22 0.89 -2.88 2.93
CA GLY A 22 -0.19 -2.72 1.97
C GLY A 22 -0.32 -3.90 1.00
N PRO A 23 0.70 -4.22 0.20
CA PRO A 23 0.71 -5.40 -0.67
C PRO A 23 0.46 -6.71 0.06
N PHE A 24 1.07 -6.94 1.22
CA PHE A 24 0.80 -8.17 1.98
C PHE A 24 -0.68 -8.32 2.34
N VAL A 25 -1.33 -7.25 2.79
CA VAL A 25 -2.75 -7.26 3.16
C VAL A 25 -3.66 -7.43 1.94
N MET A 26 -3.27 -6.88 0.78
CA MET A 26 -4.11 -6.88 -0.42
C MET A 26 -3.89 -8.09 -1.32
N ASP A 27 -2.63 -8.49 -1.53
CA ASP A 27 -2.29 -9.40 -2.61
C ASP A 27 -2.05 -10.83 -2.11
N MET A 28 -1.69 -11.01 -0.83
CA MET A 28 -1.28 -12.31 -0.30
C MET A 28 -2.41 -13.35 -0.30
N TYR A 29 -3.66 -12.94 -0.12
CA TYR A 29 -4.80 -13.87 -0.08
C TYR A 29 -5.46 -14.10 -1.44
N LEU A 30 -5.02 -13.40 -2.51
CA LEU A 30 -5.58 -13.56 -3.86
C LEU A 30 -5.63 -15.02 -4.35
N PRO A 31 -4.59 -15.84 -4.13
CA PRO A 31 -4.61 -17.23 -4.57
C PRO A 31 -5.73 -18.07 -3.94
N THR A 32 -6.25 -17.63 -2.78
CA THR A 32 -7.28 -18.37 -2.02
C THR A 32 -8.71 -17.92 -2.29
N LEU A 33 -8.91 -16.87 -3.12
CA LEU A 33 -10.24 -16.35 -3.41
C LEU A 33 -11.23 -17.40 -3.94
N PRO A 34 -10.83 -18.31 -4.88
CA PRO A 34 -11.71 -19.38 -5.31
C PRO A 34 -12.11 -20.34 -4.17
N ALA A 35 -11.16 -20.78 -3.35
CA ALA A 35 -11.42 -21.65 -2.20
C ALA A 35 -12.31 -20.97 -1.14
N MET A 36 -12.24 -19.63 -1.00
CA MET A 36 -13.12 -18.87 -0.10
C MET A 36 -14.56 -18.85 -0.61
N SER A 37 -14.81 -18.86 -1.93
CA SER A 37 -16.17 -18.95 -2.45
C SER A 37 -16.82 -20.28 -2.09
N ASP A 38 -16.06 -21.36 -2.11
CA ASP A 38 -16.52 -22.69 -1.71
C ASP A 38 -16.73 -22.79 -0.19
N PHE A 39 -15.80 -22.22 0.59
CA PHE A 39 -15.89 -22.19 2.06
C PHE A 39 -17.13 -21.42 2.56
N PHE A 40 -17.37 -20.21 2.03
CA PHE A 40 -18.51 -19.39 2.42
C PHE A 40 -19.81 -19.74 1.67
N GLN A 41 -19.81 -20.76 0.81
CA GLN A 41 -20.96 -21.19 -0.02
C GLN A 41 -21.58 -19.99 -0.75
N THR A 42 -20.73 -19.21 -1.43
CA THR A 42 -21.15 -17.93 -2.01
C THR A 42 -20.57 -17.71 -3.41
N THR A 43 -21.00 -16.66 -4.09
CA THR A 43 -20.55 -16.32 -5.45
C THR A 43 -19.14 -15.67 -5.40
N SER A 44 -18.37 -15.85 -6.46
CA SER A 44 -17.08 -15.20 -6.68
C SER A 44 -17.17 -13.68 -6.52
N SER A 45 -18.26 -13.06 -7.00
CA SER A 45 -18.49 -11.62 -6.87
C SER A 45 -18.55 -11.16 -5.41
N LYS A 46 -19.20 -11.93 -4.51
CA LYS A 46 -19.26 -11.60 -3.09
C LYS A 46 -17.91 -11.73 -2.40
N VAL A 47 -17.09 -12.70 -2.78
CA VAL A 47 -15.73 -12.84 -2.24
C VAL A 47 -14.84 -11.70 -2.72
N GLN A 48 -14.95 -11.29 -3.98
CA GLN A 48 -14.25 -10.12 -4.53
C GLN A 48 -14.59 -8.81 -3.82
N LEU A 49 -15.80 -8.68 -3.23
CA LEU A 49 -16.14 -7.55 -2.37
C LEU A 49 -15.19 -7.39 -1.19
N GLY A 50 -14.61 -8.48 -0.66
CA GLY A 50 -13.60 -8.40 0.38
C GLY A 50 -12.35 -7.63 -0.05
N LEU A 51 -11.92 -7.76 -1.32
CA LEU A 51 -10.84 -6.96 -1.89
C LEU A 51 -11.29 -5.49 -2.06
N THR A 52 -12.42 -5.29 -2.69
CA THR A 52 -12.96 -3.95 -2.97
C THR A 52 -13.18 -3.14 -1.69
N THR A 53 -13.80 -3.71 -0.66
CA THR A 53 -14.06 -3.02 0.61
C THR A 53 -12.78 -2.72 1.36
N SER A 54 -11.79 -3.60 1.30
CA SER A 54 -10.47 -3.35 1.88
C SER A 54 -9.77 -2.16 1.20
N MET A 55 -9.89 -2.02 -0.13
CA MET A 55 -9.36 -0.87 -0.88
C MET A 55 -10.10 0.43 -0.55
N VAL A 56 -11.42 0.38 -0.46
CA VAL A 56 -12.24 1.54 -0.01
C VAL A 56 -11.84 1.92 1.41
N GLY A 57 -11.67 0.93 2.29
CA GLY A 57 -11.15 1.13 3.65
C GLY A 57 -9.78 1.79 3.66
N LEU A 58 -8.86 1.32 2.81
CA LEU A 58 -7.52 1.90 2.66
C LEU A 58 -7.58 3.37 2.22
N ALA A 59 -8.44 3.70 1.26
CA ALA A 59 -8.62 5.09 0.79
C ALA A 59 -9.16 6.00 1.90
N ILE A 60 -10.22 5.57 2.60
CA ILE A 60 -10.80 6.32 3.72
C ILE A 60 -9.79 6.44 4.87
N GLY A 61 -9.10 5.36 5.21
CA GLY A 61 -8.09 5.35 6.26
C GLY A 61 -6.93 6.32 6.00
N GLN A 62 -6.50 6.48 4.74
CA GLN A 62 -5.48 7.47 4.38
C GLN A 62 -5.95 8.90 4.66
N LEU A 63 -7.22 9.21 4.36
CA LEU A 63 -7.80 10.52 4.65
C LEU A 63 -7.94 10.77 6.15
N VAL A 64 -8.11 9.73 6.96
CA VAL A 64 -8.26 9.83 8.42
C VAL A 64 -6.91 9.88 9.12
N PHE A 65 -6.04 8.90 8.87
CA PHE A 65 -4.77 8.76 9.59
C PHE A 65 -3.72 9.81 9.21
N GLY A 66 -3.78 10.36 8.00
CA GLY A 66 -2.92 11.48 7.60
C GLY A 66 -3.08 12.66 8.57
N PRO A 67 -4.24 13.32 8.59
CA PRO A 67 -4.53 14.43 9.49
C PRO A 67 -4.36 14.11 10.98
N LEU A 68 -4.79 12.91 11.42
CA LEU A 68 -4.60 12.49 12.80
C LEU A 68 -3.11 12.46 13.20
N SER A 69 -2.26 11.96 12.31
CA SER A 69 -0.83 11.86 12.57
C SER A 69 -0.12 13.23 12.59
N ASP A 70 -0.62 14.20 11.83
CA ASP A 70 -0.12 15.58 11.86
C ASP A 70 -0.51 16.31 13.14
N LYS A 71 -1.67 15.98 13.70
CA LYS A 71 -2.21 16.62 14.91
C LYS A 71 -1.68 16.00 16.20
N TYR A 72 -1.71 14.68 16.31
CA TYR A 72 -1.40 13.95 17.57
C TYR A 72 0.04 13.41 17.61
N GLY A 73 0.81 13.58 16.54
CA GLY A 73 2.12 12.96 16.38
C GLY A 73 2.01 11.61 15.65
N ARG A 74 3.13 11.07 15.22
CA ARG A 74 3.16 9.85 14.38
C ARG A 74 2.88 8.57 15.16
N ARG A 75 3.43 8.47 16.38
CA ARG A 75 3.42 7.24 17.16
C ARG A 75 2.03 6.81 17.61
N SER A 76 1.23 7.72 18.19
CA SER A 76 -0.06 7.37 18.76
C SER A 76 -1.08 6.90 17.71
N PRO A 77 -1.29 7.61 16.57
CA PRO A 77 -2.17 7.11 15.51
C PRO A 77 -1.66 5.83 14.86
N LEU A 78 -0.33 5.64 14.76
CA LEU A 78 0.24 4.40 14.24
C LEU A 78 -0.08 3.21 15.14
N LEU A 79 0.08 3.35 16.45
CA LEU A 79 -0.28 2.30 17.42
C LEU A 79 -1.77 1.98 17.36
N ALA A 80 -2.64 3.00 17.27
CA ALA A 80 -4.08 2.80 17.12
C ALA A 80 -4.42 2.06 15.83
N ALA A 81 -3.79 2.44 14.71
CA ALA A 81 -3.97 1.78 13.42
C ALA A 81 -3.51 0.31 13.46
N MET A 82 -2.33 0.03 14.00
CA MET A 82 -1.82 -1.35 14.09
C MET A 82 -2.64 -2.21 15.08
N GLY A 83 -3.12 -1.63 16.18
CA GLY A 83 -4.06 -2.31 17.09
C GLY A 83 -5.38 -2.67 16.41
N LEU A 84 -5.97 -1.70 15.68
CA LEU A 84 -7.19 -1.93 14.90
C LEU A 84 -6.97 -2.99 13.82
N PHE A 85 -5.77 -3.01 13.20
CA PHE A 85 -5.40 -4.03 12.24
C PHE A 85 -5.41 -5.44 12.85
N LEU A 86 -4.83 -5.62 14.04
CA LEU A 86 -4.85 -6.92 14.73
C LEU A 86 -6.28 -7.37 15.03
N ILE A 87 -7.11 -6.48 15.56
CA ILE A 87 -8.51 -6.77 15.88
C ILE A 87 -9.27 -7.19 14.61
N SER A 88 -9.13 -6.43 13.53
CA SER A 88 -9.81 -6.73 12.27
C SER A 88 -9.30 -8.02 11.61
N THR A 89 -8.00 -8.32 11.73
CA THR A 89 -7.43 -9.58 11.23
C THR A 89 -7.99 -10.79 11.99
N VAL A 90 -8.12 -10.70 13.31
CA VAL A 90 -8.80 -11.71 14.11
C VAL A 90 -10.28 -11.84 13.69
N GLY A 91 -10.96 -10.71 13.45
CA GLY A 91 -12.30 -10.71 12.92
C GLY A 91 -12.43 -11.42 11.56
N CYS A 92 -11.45 -11.23 10.64
CA CYS A 92 -11.42 -11.97 9.38
C CYS A 92 -11.25 -13.48 9.61
N ILE A 93 -10.33 -13.89 10.50
CA ILE A 93 -10.05 -15.31 10.77
C ILE A 93 -11.29 -16.05 11.30
N PHE A 94 -12.05 -15.41 12.19
CA PHE A 94 -13.22 -16.00 12.84
C PHE A 94 -14.55 -15.69 12.15
N SER A 95 -14.52 -15.12 10.95
CA SER A 95 -15.73 -14.85 10.16
C SER A 95 -16.43 -16.15 9.77
N ARG A 96 -17.72 -16.23 10.05
CA ARG A 96 -18.57 -17.40 9.74
C ARG A 96 -19.31 -17.25 8.42
N ASP A 97 -19.50 -16.05 7.96
CA ASP A 97 -20.16 -15.72 6.71
C ASP A 97 -19.41 -14.64 5.95
N ILE A 98 -19.69 -14.53 4.65
CA ILE A 98 -19.02 -13.60 3.75
C ILE A 98 -19.26 -12.13 4.12
N SER A 99 -20.41 -11.79 4.70
CA SER A 99 -20.75 -10.42 5.06
C SER A 99 -19.88 -9.93 6.23
N GLN A 100 -19.68 -10.81 7.23
CA GLN A 100 -18.75 -10.54 8.35
C GLN A 100 -17.33 -10.37 7.84
N PHE A 101 -16.88 -11.27 6.95
CA PHE A 101 -15.55 -11.18 6.34
C PHE A 101 -15.36 -9.87 5.60
N VAL A 102 -16.29 -9.49 4.74
CA VAL A 102 -16.25 -8.24 3.96
C VAL A 102 -16.21 -7.00 4.87
N LEU A 103 -16.97 -7.01 5.97
CA LEU A 103 -16.95 -5.94 6.97
C LEU A 103 -15.57 -5.83 7.65
N TRP A 104 -15.02 -6.96 8.10
CA TRP A 104 -13.69 -6.97 8.74
C TRP A 104 -12.58 -6.59 7.75
N ARG A 105 -12.70 -6.95 6.48
CA ARG A 105 -11.79 -6.51 5.42
C ARG A 105 -11.82 -5.00 5.23
N PHE A 106 -12.99 -4.36 5.30
CA PHE A 106 -13.10 -2.90 5.28
C PHE A 106 -12.32 -2.28 6.44
N VAL A 107 -12.57 -2.75 7.67
CA VAL A 107 -11.88 -2.26 8.88
C VAL A 107 -10.37 -2.48 8.79
N GLN A 108 -9.96 -3.65 8.30
CA GLN A 108 -8.55 -3.99 8.08
C GLN A 108 -7.89 -3.05 7.06
N GLY A 109 -8.59 -2.69 5.99
CA GLY A 109 -8.14 -1.70 5.02
C GLY A 109 -7.94 -0.32 5.63
N VAL A 110 -8.93 0.16 6.41
CA VAL A 110 -8.81 1.43 7.15
C VAL A 110 -7.58 1.43 8.06
N ALA A 111 -7.38 0.35 8.79
CA ALA A 111 -6.25 0.19 9.70
C ALA A 111 -4.90 0.14 8.98
N GLY A 112 -4.81 -0.64 7.90
CA GLY A 112 -3.60 -0.75 7.07
C GLY A 112 -3.14 0.58 6.47
N ALA A 113 -4.08 1.46 6.16
CA ALA A 113 -3.80 2.81 5.67
C ALA A 113 -2.91 3.62 6.62
N GLY A 114 -3.09 3.45 7.95
CA GLY A 114 -2.28 4.14 8.96
C GLY A 114 -0.80 3.81 8.81
N GLY A 115 -0.45 2.54 8.62
CA GLY A 115 0.94 2.12 8.37
C GLY A 115 1.53 2.77 7.11
N VAL A 116 0.80 2.71 6.00
CA VAL A 116 1.26 3.22 4.70
C VAL A 116 1.44 4.75 4.71
N VAL A 117 0.47 5.50 5.25
CA VAL A 117 0.55 6.98 5.26
C VAL A 117 1.60 7.46 6.26
N ILE A 118 1.58 6.91 7.48
CA ILE A 118 2.45 7.39 8.54
C ILE A 118 3.92 7.04 8.25
N SER A 119 4.20 5.92 7.55
CA SER A 119 5.57 5.59 7.13
C SER A 119 6.19 6.70 6.26
N ARG A 120 5.44 7.22 5.29
CA ARG A 120 5.88 8.32 4.42
C ARG A 120 6.04 9.62 5.19
N SER A 121 5.12 9.91 6.13
CA SER A 121 5.21 11.09 6.99
C SER A 121 6.43 11.04 7.89
N ILE A 122 6.74 9.89 8.50
CA ILE A 122 7.96 9.70 9.31
C ILE A 122 9.23 9.91 8.46
N ALA A 123 9.23 9.43 7.22
CA ALA A 123 10.34 9.69 6.30
C ALA A 123 10.51 11.19 6.06
N ALA A 124 9.42 11.92 5.78
CA ALA A 124 9.46 13.36 5.58
C ALA A 124 9.89 14.15 6.82
N ASP A 125 9.56 13.67 8.03
CA ASP A 125 9.96 14.33 9.28
C ASP A 125 11.46 14.13 9.61
N LYS A 126 12.07 13.03 9.15
CA LYS A 126 13.42 12.64 9.59
C LYS A 126 14.53 12.89 8.58
N TYR A 127 14.20 13.04 7.32
CA TYR A 127 15.18 13.19 6.25
C TYR A 127 15.09 14.57 5.62
N SER A 128 16.25 15.15 5.26
CA SER A 128 16.32 16.38 4.50
C SER A 128 15.73 16.20 3.09
N ALA A 129 15.35 17.29 2.42
CA ALA A 129 14.75 17.23 1.09
C ALA A 129 15.56 16.39 0.08
N HIS A 130 16.89 16.45 0.15
CA HIS A 130 17.79 15.68 -0.70
C HIS A 130 17.79 14.18 -0.36
N GLU A 131 17.81 13.83 0.93
CA GLU A 131 17.81 12.44 1.42
C GLU A 131 16.42 11.80 1.30
N LEU A 132 15.36 12.60 1.40
CA LEU A 132 13.97 12.14 1.34
C LEU A 132 13.64 11.46 0.02
N ALA A 133 14.11 12.00 -1.11
CA ALA A 133 13.89 11.38 -2.43
C ALA A 133 14.47 9.96 -2.48
N GLY A 134 15.69 9.75 -1.99
CA GLY A 134 16.33 8.44 -1.89
C GLY A 134 15.60 7.49 -0.95
N MET A 135 15.13 8.01 0.20
CA MET A 135 14.37 7.21 1.17
C MET A 135 13.01 6.78 0.62
N LEU A 136 12.28 7.67 -0.05
CA LEU A 136 11.01 7.34 -0.70
C LEU A 136 11.19 6.35 -1.85
N ALA A 137 12.28 6.48 -2.62
CA ALA A 137 12.63 5.50 -3.64
C ALA A 137 12.90 4.11 -3.04
N THR A 138 13.60 4.05 -1.90
CA THR A 138 13.84 2.78 -1.18
C THR A 138 12.53 2.18 -0.67
N ILE A 139 11.67 2.99 -0.04
CA ILE A 139 10.33 2.57 0.40
C ILE A 139 9.51 2.05 -0.80
N GLY A 140 9.56 2.74 -1.94
CA GLY A 140 8.90 2.32 -3.17
C GLY A 140 9.42 0.99 -3.72
N ALA A 141 10.75 0.79 -3.70
CA ALA A 141 11.37 -0.47 -4.11
C ALA A 141 10.95 -1.63 -3.19
N VAL A 142 10.95 -1.43 -1.87
CA VAL A 142 10.48 -2.44 -0.91
C VAL A 142 9.00 -2.77 -1.15
N ASN A 143 8.16 -1.77 -1.41
CA ASN A 143 6.75 -1.97 -1.76
C ASN A 143 6.59 -2.77 -3.07
N GLY A 144 7.39 -2.47 -4.09
CA GLY A 144 7.38 -3.21 -5.35
C GLY A 144 7.80 -4.69 -5.19
N ILE A 145 8.84 -4.95 -4.40
CA ILE A 145 9.25 -6.32 -4.05
C ILE A 145 8.13 -7.03 -3.29
N ALA A 146 7.50 -6.35 -2.33
CA ALA A 146 6.41 -6.93 -1.56
C ALA A 146 5.22 -7.34 -2.43
N THR A 147 4.88 -6.57 -3.47
CA THR A 147 3.81 -6.90 -4.43
C THR A 147 4.11 -8.19 -5.20
N VAL A 148 5.38 -8.50 -5.47
CA VAL A 148 5.79 -9.77 -6.11
C VAL A 148 5.78 -10.93 -5.10
N VAL A 149 6.34 -10.69 -3.91
CA VAL A 149 6.53 -11.74 -2.89
C VAL A 149 5.20 -12.11 -2.21
N ALA A 150 4.29 -11.16 -2.02
CA ALA A 150 3.04 -11.40 -1.30
C ALA A 150 2.17 -12.51 -1.92
N PRO A 151 1.82 -12.50 -3.21
CA PRO A 151 1.02 -13.59 -3.79
C PRO A 151 1.77 -14.91 -3.83
N ILE A 152 3.09 -14.91 -4.06
CA ILE A 152 3.91 -16.14 -4.05
C ILE A 152 3.90 -16.78 -2.66
N GLY A 153 4.16 -15.97 -1.62
CA GLY A 153 4.06 -16.41 -0.23
C GLY A 153 2.64 -16.85 0.14
N GLY A 154 1.63 -16.16 -0.40
CA GLY A 154 0.22 -16.50 -0.24
C GLY A 154 -0.13 -17.84 -0.84
N GLY A 155 0.36 -18.13 -2.07
CA GLY A 155 0.19 -19.45 -2.71
C GLY A 155 0.81 -20.57 -1.91
N ALA A 156 2.05 -20.38 -1.44
CA ALA A 156 2.72 -21.36 -0.60
C ALA A 156 2.00 -21.60 0.74
N LEU A 157 1.53 -20.55 1.40
CA LEU A 157 0.77 -20.68 2.65
C LEU A 157 -0.61 -21.29 2.44
N ALA A 158 -1.22 -21.08 1.27
CA ALA A 158 -2.51 -21.68 0.92
C ALA A 158 -2.46 -23.21 0.93
N ASP A 159 -1.33 -23.78 0.49
CA ASP A 159 -1.14 -25.24 0.46
C ASP A 159 -1.06 -25.86 1.88
N PHE A 160 -0.57 -25.12 2.88
CA PHE A 160 -0.40 -25.60 4.26
C PHE A 160 -1.59 -25.30 5.18
N GLY A 161 -2.23 -24.15 5.06
CA GLY A 161 -3.24 -23.70 6.01
C GLY A 161 -4.46 -23.01 5.36
N GLY A 162 -4.60 -23.13 4.05
CA GLY A 162 -5.65 -22.46 3.32
C GLY A 162 -5.63 -20.94 3.53
N TRP A 163 -6.78 -20.29 3.32
CA TRP A 163 -6.90 -18.84 3.51
C TRP A 163 -6.71 -18.41 4.99
N HIS A 164 -7.06 -19.24 5.96
CA HIS A 164 -6.84 -18.96 7.37
C HIS A 164 -5.35 -18.84 7.71
N GLY A 165 -4.49 -19.68 7.13
CA GLY A 165 -3.04 -19.63 7.32
C GLY A 165 -2.45 -18.28 6.91
N ILE A 166 -2.97 -17.70 5.83
CA ILE A 166 -2.55 -16.36 5.36
C ILE A 166 -2.93 -15.28 6.38
N PHE A 167 -4.14 -15.30 6.92
CA PHE A 167 -4.56 -14.30 7.92
C PHE A 167 -3.83 -14.48 9.25
N TRP A 168 -3.45 -15.70 9.64
CA TRP A 168 -2.58 -15.92 10.80
C TRP A 168 -1.17 -15.35 10.57
N PHE A 169 -0.62 -15.51 9.37
CA PHE A 169 0.64 -14.88 9.00
C PHE A 169 0.54 -13.34 9.06
N LEU A 170 -0.53 -12.77 8.51
CA LEU A 170 -0.79 -11.32 8.58
C LEU A 170 -0.94 -10.84 10.02
N PHE A 171 -1.55 -11.63 10.89
CA PHE A 171 -1.64 -11.34 12.32
C PHE A 171 -0.26 -11.29 12.96
N ALA A 172 0.59 -12.30 12.71
CA ALA A 172 1.96 -12.33 13.23
C ALA A 172 2.78 -11.13 12.73
N LEU A 173 2.67 -10.78 11.45
CA LEU A 173 3.29 -9.59 10.89
C LEU A 173 2.77 -8.31 11.55
N GLY A 174 1.46 -8.21 11.79
CA GLY A 174 0.85 -7.11 12.53
C GLY A 174 1.39 -6.97 13.95
N VAL A 175 1.58 -8.07 14.67
CA VAL A 175 2.20 -8.09 16.01
C VAL A 175 3.63 -7.54 15.96
N LEU A 176 4.43 -7.95 14.97
CA LEU A 176 5.79 -7.41 14.77
C LEU A 176 5.76 -5.90 14.54
N LEU A 177 4.80 -5.41 13.75
CA LEU A 177 4.64 -3.96 13.50
C LEU A 177 4.16 -3.20 14.73
N VAL A 178 3.31 -3.80 15.58
CA VAL A 178 2.95 -3.21 16.89
C VAL A 178 4.19 -3.09 17.78
N ILE A 179 5.00 -4.15 17.88
CA ILE A 179 6.25 -4.13 18.65
C ILE A 179 7.21 -3.05 18.12
N GLY A 180 7.34 -2.96 16.80
CA GLY A 180 8.11 -1.90 16.13
C GLY A 180 7.59 -0.50 16.46
N SER A 181 6.26 -0.31 16.42
CA SER A 181 5.59 0.95 16.73
C SER A 181 5.74 1.36 18.21
N VAL A 182 5.75 0.40 19.13
CA VAL A 182 6.02 0.66 20.56
C VAL A 182 7.45 1.13 20.75
N ARG A 183 8.43 0.52 20.06
CA ARG A 183 9.85 0.90 20.11
C ARG A 183 10.17 2.17 19.32
N PHE A 184 9.30 2.55 18.40
CA PHE A 184 9.46 3.77 17.62
C PHE A 184 9.33 5.00 18.52
N LYS A 185 10.29 5.90 18.42
CA LYS A 185 10.28 7.19 19.11
C LYS A 185 9.66 8.24 18.21
N GLU A 186 8.80 9.08 18.79
CA GLU A 186 8.09 10.15 18.08
C GLU A 186 9.02 10.96 17.18
N SER A 187 8.63 11.14 15.92
CA SER A 187 9.40 11.92 14.95
C SER A 187 8.92 13.36 14.84
N LEU A 188 7.66 13.64 15.19
CA LEU A 188 7.06 14.95 15.10
C LEU A 188 7.04 15.67 16.46
N PRO A 189 7.94 16.67 16.71
CA PRO A 189 7.95 17.42 17.95
C PRO A 189 6.63 18.14 18.22
N ILE A 190 6.28 18.31 19.50
CA ILE A 190 5.01 18.94 19.91
C ILE A 190 4.84 20.32 19.27
N GLY A 191 5.90 21.12 19.17
CA GLY A 191 5.86 22.46 18.56
C GLY A 191 5.65 22.50 17.05
N GLN A 192 5.81 21.35 16.36
CA GLN A 192 5.59 21.25 14.90
C GLN A 192 4.25 20.58 14.55
N ARG A 193 3.50 20.12 15.55
CA ARG A 193 2.18 19.53 15.34
C ARG A 193 1.19 20.56 14.85
N GLN A 194 0.38 20.19 13.87
CA GLN A 194 -0.64 21.08 13.33
C GLN A 194 -1.78 21.25 14.35
N ASN A 195 -1.93 22.46 14.91
CA ASN A 195 -3.04 22.79 15.81
C ASN A 195 -4.29 23.26 15.02
N ILE A 196 -4.53 22.62 13.86
CA ILE A 196 -5.64 22.92 12.97
C ILE A 196 -6.78 21.93 13.28
N ARG A 197 -8.03 22.39 13.20
CA ARG A 197 -9.20 21.51 13.28
C ARG A 197 -9.18 20.56 12.09
N CYS A 198 -9.50 19.28 12.32
CA CYS A 198 -9.55 18.30 11.23
C CYS A 198 -10.45 18.76 10.07
N VAL A 199 -11.53 19.46 10.37
CA VAL A 199 -12.45 20.05 9.38
C VAL A 199 -11.73 21.03 8.43
N ASP A 200 -10.84 21.88 8.95
CA ASP A 200 -10.11 22.86 8.13
C ASP A 200 -9.10 22.16 7.19
N MET A 201 -8.59 20.98 7.57
CA MET A 201 -7.76 20.17 6.69
C MET A 201 -8.56 19.63 5.51
N TYR A 202 -9.80 19.18 5.74
CA TYR A 202 -10.67 18.72 4.64
C TYR A 202 -11.08 19.87 3.70
N HIS A 203 -11.22 21.10 4.18
CA HIS A 203 -11.42 22.27 3.31
C HIS A 203 -10.25 22.48 2.34
N ARG A 204 -9.01 22.21 2.76
CA ARG A 204 -7.84 22.29 1.88
C ARG A 204 -7.89 21.23 0.78
N PHE A 205 -8.37 20.01 1.07
CA PHE A 205 -8.61 19.00 0.03
C PHE A 205 -9.66 19.48 -0.99
N GLY A 206 -10.72 20.14 -0.53
CA GLY A 206 -11.73 20.75 -1.40
C GLY A 206 -11.13 21.78 -2.36
N ALA A 207 -10.17 22.60 -1.90
CA ALA A 207 -9.48 23.57 -2.75
C ALA A 207 -8.66 22.89 -3.86
N VAL A 208 -8.02 21.75 -3.56
CA VAL A 208 -7.27 20.96 -4.57
C VAL A 208 -8.23 20.37 -5.61
N LEU A 209 -9.40 19.88 -5.19
CA LEU A 209 -10.43 19.34 -6.11
C LEU A 209 -11.10 20.41 -6.99
N ARG A 210 -10.92 21.70 -6.70
CA ARG A 210 -11.37 22.79 -7.59
C ARG A 210 -10.44 23.00 -8.79
N ASN A 211 -9.21 22.50 -8.74
CA ASN A 211 -8.30 22.55 -9.88
C ASN A 211 -8.67 21.49 -10.91
N ARG A 212 -9.26 21.93 -12.05
CA ARG A 212 -9.74 21.05 -13.13
C ARG A 212 -8.63 20.18 -13.73
N GLN A 213 -7.42 20.70 -13.83
CA GLN A 213 -6.28 19.96 -14.37
C GLN A 213 -5.89 18.82 -13.44
N TYR A 214 -5.83 19.08 -12.14
CA TYR A 214 -5.52 18.08 -11.13
C TYR A 214 -6.60 16.98 -11.07
N VAL A 215 -7.88 17.35 -11.15
CA VAL A 215 -9.00 16.39 -11.20
C VAL A 215 -8.92 15.49 -12.43
N ARG A 216 -8.55 16.02 -13.61
CA ARG A 216 -8.35 15.20 -14.82
C ARG A 216 -7.27 14.13 -14.60
N TYR A 217 -6.13 14.49 -14.01
CA TYR A 217 -5.07 13.52 -13.70
C TYR A 217 -5.51 12.47 -12.67
N ILE A 218 -6.23 12.88 -11.62
CA ILE A 218 -6.80 11.94 -10.63
C ILE A 218 -7.76 10.96 -11.31
N LEU A 219 -8.66 11.44 -12.15
CA LEU A 219 -9.62 10.58 -12.86
C LEU A 219 -8.90 9.62 -13.81
N GLN A 220 -7.95 10.10 -14.61
CA GLN A 220 -7.17 9.26 -15.50
C GLN A 220 -6.42 8.17 -14.72
N TYR A 221 -5.74 8.53 -13.63
CA TYR A 221 -5.06 7.57 -12.76
C TYR A 221 -6.05 6.58 -12.13
N GLY A 222 -7.20 7.07 -11.65
CA GLY A 222 -8.25 6.24 -11.07
C GLY A 222 -8.80 5.20 -12.04
N PHE A 223 -9.08 5.58 -13.29
CA PHE A 223 -9.51 4.64 -14.33
C PHE A 223 -8.44 3.61 -14.66
N THR A 224 -7.18 4.03 -14.80
CA THR A 224 -6.07 3.12 -15.07
C THR A 224 -5.91 2.10 -13.93
N MET A 225 -5.96 2.55 -12.68
CA MET A 225 -5.93 1.67 -11.52
C MET A 225 -7.18 0.77 -11.43
N GLY A 226 -8.35 1.28 -11.80
CA GLY A 226 -9.59 0.50 -11.86
C GLY A 226 -9.47 -0.70 -12.80
N VAL A 227 -8.91 -0.52 -14.00
CA VAL A 227 -8.64 -1.61 -14.95
C VAL A 227 -7.65 -2.62 -14.36
N LEU A 228 -6.55 -2.14 -13.76
CA LEU A 228 -5.56 -3.01 -13.12
C LEU A 228 -6.18 -3.86 -12.02
N PHE A 229 -6.93 -3.26 -11.11
CA PHE A 229 -7.53 -3.98 -9.99
C PHE A 229 -8.68 -4.90 -10.41
N THR A 230 -9.40 -4.59 -11.48
CA THR A 230 -10.39 -5.51 -12.07
C THR A 230 -9.68 -6.79 -12.57
N ASN A 231 -8.54 -6.65 -13.24
CA ASN A 231 -7.73 -7.78 -13.65
C ASN A 231 -7.25 -8.59 -12.44
N ILE A 232 -6.68 -7.93 -11.42
CA ILE A 232 -6.19 -8.57 -10.18
C ILE A 232 -7.32 -9.36 -9.48
N ALA A 233 -8.52 -8.80 -9.38
CA ALA A 233 -9.64 -9.46 -8.71
C ALA A 233 -10.20 -10.66 -9.50
N SER A 234 -10.15 -10.62 -10.83
CA SER A 234 -10.71 -11.66 -11.70
C SER A 234 -9.73 -12.79 -12.02
N ALA A 235 -8.43 -12.47 -12.06
CA ALA A 235 -7.39 -13.42 -12.46
C ALA A 235 -7.38 -14.73 -11.65
N PRO A 236 -7.54 -14.77 -10.32
CA PRO A 236 -7.55 -16.01 -9.56
C PRO A 236 -8.65 -16.95 -9.99
N PHE A 237 -9.86 -16.41 -10.24
CA PHE A 237 -11.01 -17.22 -10.66
C PHE A 237 -10.83 -17.76 -12.09
N ILE A 238 -10.37 -16.91 -13.01
CA ILE A 238 -10.12 -17.34 -14.39
C ILE A 238 -9.03 -18.42 -14.43
N MET A 239 -7.90 -18.14 -13.79
CA MET A 239 -6.75 -19.04 -13.87
C MET A 239 -6.95 -20.35 -13.11
N GLN A 240 -7.61 -20.33 -11.96
CA GLN A 240 -7.79 -21.54 -11.15
C GLN A 240 -9.07 -22.30 -11.53
N GLN A 241 -10.23 -21.63 -11.66
CA GLN A 241 -11.49 -22.33 -11.94
C GLN A 241 -11.68 -22.66 -13.41
N HIS A 242 -11.25 -21.79 -14.34
CA HIS A 242 -11.42 -22.05 -15.77
C HIS A 242 -10.25 -22.85 -16.36
N TYR A 243 -9.00 -22.48 -16.02
CA TYR A 243 -7.80 -23.16 -16.54
C TYR A 243 -7.25 -24.26 -15.61
N GLY A 244 -7.80 -24.45 -14.41
CA GLY A 244 -7.43 -25.51 -13.48
C GLY A 244 -6.03 -25.36 -12.85
N LEU A 245 -5.47 -24.13 -12.81
CA LEU A 245 -4.18 -23.91 -12.20
C LEU A 245 -4.26 -24.06 -10.67
N SER A 246 -3.20 -24.61 -10.06
CA SER A 246 -3.08 -24.61 -8.61
C SER A 246 -2.88 -23.19 -8.07
N PRO A 247 -3.24 -22.91 -6.79
CA PRO A 247 -2.99 -21.63 -6.15
C PRO A 247 -1.53 -21.16 -6.23
N MET A 248 -0.58 -22.12 -6.10
CA MET A 248 0.84 -21.84 -6.22
C MET A 248 1.24 -21.44 -7.64
N LEU A 249 0.74 -22.16 -8.66
CA LEU A 249 1.06 -21.85 -10.06
C LEU A 249 0.45 -20.51 -10.49
N PHE A 250 -0.77 -20.21 -10.06
CA PHE A 250 -1.37 -18.87 -10.21
C PHE A 250 -0.45 -17.79 -9.62
N SER A 251 0.06 -18.01 -8.39
CA SER A 251 0.90 -17.06 -7.69
C SER A 251 2.22 -16.79 -8.40
N VAL A 252 2.83 -17.82 -8.99
CA VAL A 252 4.05 -17.69 -9.80
C VAL A 252 3.75 -16.85 -11.06
N CYS A 253 2.68 -17.18 -11.79
CA CYS A 253 2.29 -16.40 -12.97
C CYS A 253 2.02 -14.93 -12.65
N PHE A 254 1.33 -14.69 -11.53
CA PHE A 254 1.06 -13.34 -11.05
C PHE A 254 2.35 -12.59 -10.66
N GLY A 255 3.28 -13.27 -10.01
CA GLY A 255 4.60 -12.75 -9.66
C GLY A 255 5.42 -12.37 -10.89
N VAL A 256 5.43 -13.20 -11.94
CA VAL A 256 6.09 -12.90 -13.23
C VAL A 256 5.49 -11.63 -13.85
N ASN A 257 4.16 -11.50 -13.85
CA ASN A 257 3.48 -10.31 -14.34
C ASN A 257 3.89 -9.04 -13.53
N ALA A 258 3.96 -9.15 -12.20
CA ALA A 258 4.39 -8.06 -11.34
C ALA A 258 5.85 -7.64 -11.61
N VAL A 259 6.76 -8.59 -11.82
CA VAL A 259 8.15 -8.32 -12.23
C VAL A 259 8.19 -7.60 -13.57
N ALA A 260 7.42 -8.05 -14.56
CA ALA A 260 7.34 -7.40 -15.87
C ALA A 260 6.86 -5.94 -15.76
N MET A 261 5.87 -5.67 -14.89
CA MET A 261 5.39 -4.31 -14.62
C MET A 261 6.49 -3.44 -13.98
N VAL A 262 7.26 -3.96 -13.03
CA VAL A 262 8.38 -3.22 -12.41
C VAL A 262 9.45 -2.89 -13.43
N ILE A 263 9.84 -3.85 -14.27
CA ILE A 263 10.81 -3.65 -15.35
C ILE A 263 10.32 -2.59 -16.35
N SER A 264 9.07 -2.72 -16.78
CA SER A 264 8.43 -1.79 -17.72
C SER A 264 8.38 -0.36 -17.17
N SER A 265 8.04 -0.21 -15.89
CA SER A 265 8.05 1.07 -15.19
C SER A 265 9.46 1.68 -15.13
N ALA A 266 10.48 0.89 -14.81
CA ALA A 266 11.86 1.34 -14.74
C ALA A 266 12.40 1.76 -16.12
N LEU A 267 12.05 1.03 -17.18
CA LEU A 267 12.40 1.39 -18.55
C LEU A 267 11.71 2.67 -19.00
N SER A 268 10.43 2.84 -18.70
CA SER A 268 9.66 4.05 -19.02
C SER A 268 10.30 5.31 -18.41
N VAL A 269 10.74 5.24 -17.16
CA VAL A 269 11.45 6.36 -16.51
C VAL A 269 12.76 6.69 -17.23
N ARG A 270 13.54 5.68 -17.65
CA ARG A 270 14.78 5.90 -18.40
C ARG A 270 14.53 6.51 -19.77
N CYS A 271 13.53 6.03 -20.50
CA CYS A 271 13.16 6.58 -21.82
C CYS A 271 12.72 8.04 -21.70
N SER A 272 11.86 8.37 -20.75
CA SER A 272 11.43 9.74 -20.50
C SER A 272 12.59 10.68 -20.14
N THR A 273 13.56 10.21 -19.36
CA THR A 273 14.74 11.00 -19.01
C THR A 273 15.67 11.21 -20.22
N MET A 274 15.81 10.22 -21.11
CA MET A 274 16.59 10.34 -22.35
C MET A 274 15.93 11.30 -23.35
N GLU A 275 14.61 11.22 -23.49
CA GLU A 275 13.87 12.12 -24.38
C GLU A 275 13.97 13.58 -23.93
N HIS A 276 13.91 13.82 -22.62
CA HIS A 276 14.12 15.14 -22.04
C HIS A 276 15.56 15.65 -22.23
N ALA A 277 16.56 14.77 -22.07
CA ALA A 277 17.95 15.09 -22.31
C ALA A 277 18.25 15.41 -23.80
N LEU A 278 17.62 14.67 -24.73
CA LEU A 278 17.72 14.91 -26.16
C LEU A 278 17.05 16.24 -26.58
N HIS A 279 15.89 16.56 -25.99
CA HIS A 279 15.22 17.85 -26.21
C HIS A 279 16.06 19.03 -25.73
N ILE A 280 16.65 18.94 -24.53
CA ILE A 280 17.55 19.97 -24.02
C ILE A 280 18.82 20.09 -24.88
N GLY A 281 19.35 18.95 -25.34
CA GLY A 281 20.50 18.90 -26.24
C GLY A 281 20.22 19.58 -27.59
N ASN A 282 19.07 19.34 -28.19
CA ASN A 282 18.63 19.97 -29.43
C ASN A 282 18.41 21.47 -29.29
N HIS A 283 17.76 21.94 -28.24
CA HIS A 283 17.60 23.38 -27.98
C HIS A 283 18.94 24.10 -27.83
N ARG A 284 19.90 23.53 -27.11
CA ARG A 284 21.26 24.07 -26.98
C ARG A 284 22.06 24.07 -28.32
N SER A 285 21.78 23.11 -29.18
CA SER A 285 22.44 23.08 -30.52
C SER A 285 21.84 24.09 -31.48
N GLU A 286 20.55 24.38 -31.38
CA GLU A 286 19.88 25.43 -32.17
C GLU A 286 20.31 26.83 -31.72
N GLU A 287 20.38 27.10 -30.41
CA GLU A 287 20.90 28.38 -29.90
C GLU A 287 22.35 28.67 -30.33
N ARG A 288 23.19 27.63 -30.42
CA ARG A 288 24.56 27.77 -30.94
C ARG A 288 24.63 28.01 -32.47
N ARG A 289 23.59 27.60 -33.22
CA ARG A 289 23.51 27.85 -34.67
C ARG A 289 22.96 29.24 -35.00
N VAL A 290 22.11 29.78 -34.16
CA VAL A 290 21.51 31.12 -34.35
C VAL A 290 22.43 32.24 -33.83
N GLY A 291 23.39 31.92 -32.97
CA GLY A 291 24.38 32.86 -32.42
C GLY A 291 25.67 32.99 -33.22
N LYS A 292 25.73 32.48 -34.48
CA LYS A 292 26.77 32.72 -35.49
C LYS A 292 26.13 33.44 -36.66
#